data_6036e9aabda300ffd5581d5befcb834f
#
_entry.id   6036e9aabda300ffd5581d5befcb834f
#
_cell.length_a   1.000
_cell.length_b   1.000
_cell.length_c   1.000
_cell.angle_alpha   90.00
_cell.angle_beta   90.00
_cell.angle_gamma   90.00
#
_symmetry.space_group_name_H-M   'P 1'
#
loop_
_entity.id
_entity.type
_entity.pdbx_description
1 polymer ?
#
loop_
_entity_poly.entity_id
_entity_poly.type
_entity_poly.pdbx_seq_one_letter_code
_entity_poly.pdbx_strand_id
1 'polypeptide(L)'
;MKTVISTLLGCLLAISVTNAQQITAAQKLVFTTSEDSLNAGVAKSKTVISGYGSAYYQRNFNEQMSFATLERAVLFVGHQFNARIAFFSELELENAKAGIGQENNGFTGEIAFEQAYLRFNLNPRQYLVAGLFTPRIGLLNENHLPVNFNGVERPLVEQLVIPATWRELGVGFYGRLRNLPVNYSVALVNGLDASKFNHGTGIKEGRAEGQGAFANNLAITAALQYYWKDFKFQVSGYAGGTNGLNKRKSDSLALSYGMAALPLYLGEADIQYARNGFAFKLLGTSISFPKASDINKAYASNTSKGMYGAYLEGAYNLFERSRRMEGQQLNVFARYEMFDLNSATPANAIYDGTEKQQHLIAGFSYLPIPNVVIKADVRLMHTGDENPDLVINPSPNRIPYKTNNSFLNIGIGYSF
;
A
#
# COMPACT_ATOMS: atom_id res chain seq x y z
N MET A 1 22.99 25.78 48.87
CA MET A 1 22.79 24.44 48.33
C MET A 1 21.43 24.33 47.67
N LYS A 2 21.26 24.98 46.53
CA LYS A 2 20.07 24.87 45.64
C LYS A 2 20.53 25.31 44.29
N THR A 3 21.13 24.44 43.51
CA THR A 3 21.45 24.65 42.09
C THR A 3 22.23 23.41 41.63
N VAL A 4 21.57 22.32 41.32
CA VAL A 4 22.08 21.18 40.52
C VAL A 4 20.94 20.15 40.30
N ILE A 5 19.75 20.53 39.84
CA ILE A 5 18.74 19.58 39.34
C ILE A 5 17.95 20.23 38.18
N SER A 6 18.63 20.78 37.19
CA SER A 6 17.96 21.30 36.02
C SER A 6 18.69 21.00 34.69
N THR A 7 19.58 19.99 34.66
CA THR A 7 20.39 19.73 33.48
C THR A 7 20.30 18.25 33.03
N LEU A 8 19.23 17.56 33.31
CA LEU A 8 19.10 16.13 32.95
C LEU A 8 17.81 15.78 32.20
N LEU A 9 17.15 16.76 31.57
CA LEU A 9 15.96 16.52 30.74
C LEU A 9 16.12 17.01 29.31
N GLY A 10 17.34 17.34 28.88
CA GLY A 10 17.64 17.89 27.55
C GLY A 10 18.35 16.95 26.58
N CYS A 11 18.57 15.68 26.89
CA CYS A 11 19.38 14.77 26.08
C CYS A 11 18.68 13.48 25.61
N LEU A 12 17.42 13.57 25.22
CA LEU A 12 16.71 12.38 24.71
C LEU A 12 15.89 12.66 23.44
N LEU A 13 16.46 13.49 22.53
CA LEU A 13 15.92 13.65 21.17
C LEU A 13 17.03 13.85 20.15
N ALA A 14 18.17 13.22 20.34
CA ALA A 14 19.01 12.82 19.20
C ALA A 14 18.43 11.47 18.70
N ILE A 15 17.25 11.50 18.10
CA ILE A 15 16.81 10.43 17.21
C ILE A 15 17.82 10.47 16.08
N SER A 16 18.74 9.51 16.09
CA SER A 16 19.55 9.18 14.93
C SER A 16 18.58 9.00 13.76
N VAL A 17 18.63 9.93 12.80
CA VAL A 17 17.87 9.90 11.54
C VAL A 17 18.48 8.79 10.68
N THR A 18 18.24 7.55 11.05
CA THR A 18 18.62 6.40 10.25
C THR A 18 17.34 5.75 9.72
N ASN A 19 17.06 6.02 8.44
CA ASN A 19 15.97 5.41 7.65
C ASN A 19 14.53 5.72 8.11
N ALA A 20 14.23 6.95 8.55
CA ALA A 20 12.86 7.42 8.56
C ALA A 20 12.35 7.44 7.10
N GLN A 21 11.16 6.88 6.86
CA GLN A 21 10.52 6.96 5.54
C GLN A 21 10.49 8.43 5.07
N GLN A 22 10.93 8.68 3.84
CA GLN A 22 10.87 10.00 3.24
C GLN A 22 9.41 10.45 3.13
N ILE A 23 9.16 11.70 3.45
CA ILE A 23 7.87 12.37 3.24
C ILE A 23 8.11 13.66 2.49
N THR A 24 7.22 13.99 1.57
CA THR A 24 7.30 15.20 0.76
C THR A 24 6.95 16.47 1.54
N ALA A 25 7.24 17.63 0.98
CA ALA A 25 6.99 18.91 1.64
C ALA A 25 5.48 19.14 1.92
N ALA A 26 4.57 18.72 1.02
CA ALA A 26 3.14 18.82 1.22
C ALA A 26 2.64 17.87 2.32
N GLN A 27 3.12 16.63 2.33
CA GLN A 27 2.84 15.67 3.41
C GLN A 27 3.34 16.22 4.77
N LYS A 28 4.56 16.77 4.80
CA LYS A 28 5.14 17.36 6.00
C LYS A 28 4.31 18.51 6.55
N LEU A 29 3.80 19.39 5.67
CA LEU A 29 2.92 20.50 6.06
C LEU A 29 1.66 20.00 6.78
N VAL A 30 1.03 18.95 6.24
CA VAL A 30 -0.25 18.44 6.74
C VAL A 30 -0.04 17.56 7.98
N PHE A 31 1.02 16.74 8.02
CA PHE A 31 1.23 15.76 9.10
C PHE A 31 1.96 16.31 10.33
N THR A 32 2.65 17.45 10.21
CA THR A 32 3.38 18.06 11.33
C THR A 32 2.49 19.09 12.03
N THR A 33 2.12 18.80 13.27
CA THR A 33 1.38 19.74 14.13
C THR A 33 2.24 20.03 15.36
N SER A 34 2.61 21.30 15.57
CA SER A 34 3.30 21.73 16.80
C SER A 34 2.31 22.17 17.87
N GLU A 35 2.68 22.00 19.15
CA GLU A 35 1.88 22.53 20.28
C GLU A 35 1.74 24.05 20.20
N ASP A 36 2.82 24.74 19.81
CA ASP A 36 2.85 26.18 19.65
C ASP A 36 1.87 26.66 18.57
N SER A 37 1.74 25.93 17.46
CA SER A 37 0.80 26.27 16.38
C SER A 37 -0.65 26.15 16.84
N LEU A 38 -0.99 25.15 17.65
CA LEU A 38 -2.35 24.96 18.17
C LEU A 38 -2.73 25.98 19.23
N ASN A 39 -1.78 26.38 20.07
CA ASN A 39 -1.99 27.34 21.17
C ASN A 39 -2.03 28.79 20.65
N ALA A 40 -1.27 29.12 19.63
CA ALA A 40 -1.21 30.49 19.08
C ALA A 40 -2.46 30.90 18.30
N GLY A 41 -3.32 29.96 17.87
CA GLY A 41 -4.58 30.27 17.16
C GLY A 41 -4.41 30.90 15.76
N VAL A 42 -3.18 31.24 15.36
CA VAL A 42 -2.87 32.04 14.17
C VAL A 42 -1.77 31.35 13.36
N ALA A 43 -2.04 30.19 12.79
CA ALA A 43 -1.23 29.73 11.68
C ALA A 43 -1.69 30.51 10.43
N LYS A 44 -0.75 31.18 9.73
CA LYS A 44 -1.03 31.78 8.43
C LYS A 44 -1.41 30.68 7.45
N SER A 45 -2.45 30.90 6.66
CA SER A 45 -2.81 30.02 5.55
C SER A 45 -1.58 29.79 4.65
N LYS A 46 -1.28 28.55 4.36
CA LYS A 46 -0.11 28.16 3.56
C LYS A 46 -0.45 26.98 2.66
N THR A 47 -0.04 27.09 1.40
CA THR A 47 -0.11 26.00 0.43
C THR A 47 1.30 25.52 0.09
N VAL A 48 1.50 24.23 0.00
CA VAL A 48 2.74 23.58 -0.44
C VAL A 48 2.40 22.55 -1.50
N ILE A 49 3.13 22.59 -2.60
CA ILE A 49 3.05 21.61 -3.69
C ILE A 49 4.34 20.78 -3.64
N SER A 50 4.20 19.50 -3.82
CA SER A 50 5.27 18.52 -3.94
C SER A 50 4.80 17.35 -4.78
N GLY A 51 5.63 16.36 -5.00
CA GLY A 51 5.21 15.21 -5.80
C GLY A 51 6.27 14.13 -5.88
N TYR A 52 5.99 13.12 -6.69
CA TYR A 52 6.93 12.06 -7.01
C TYR A 52 6.61 11.45 -8.38
N GLY A 53 7.54 10.67 -8.89
CA GLY A 53 7.30 9.87 -10.09
C GLY A 53 8.29 8.74 -10.20
N SER A 54 7.95 7.79 -11.06
CA SER A 54 8.77 6.62 -11.36
C SER A 54 8.61 6.18 -12.80
N ALA A 55 9.70 5.64 -13.35
CA ALA A 55 9.71 4.99 -14.65
C ALA A 55 10.57 3.74 -14.56
N TYR A 56 10.22 2.70 -15.30
CA TYR A 56 11.01 1.48 -15.30
C TYR A 56 11.00 0.76 -16.65
N TYR A 57 11.99 -0.09 -16.81
CA TYR A 57 12.13 -1.10 -17.84
C TYR A 57 12.04 -2.47 -17.19
N GLN A 58 11.29 -3.41 -17.82
CA GLN A 58 11.22 -4.81 -17.41
C GLN A 58 11.46 -5.72 -18.61
N ARG A 59 12.27 -6.76 -18.42
CA ARG A 59 12.44 -7.87 -19.33
C ARG A 59 11.86 -9.14 -18.72
N ASN A 60 10.87 -9.74 -19.36
CA ASN A 60 10.39 -11.09 -19.08
C ASN A 60 11.15 -12.09 -19.96
N PHE A 61 11.92 -13.00 -19.36
CA PHE A 61 12.74 -13.92 -20.11
C PHE A 61 11.96 -15.10 -20.69
N ASN A 62 10.85 -15.52 -20.07
CA ASN A 62 10.01 -16.59 -20.62
C ASN A 62 9.28 -16.14 -21.90
N GLU A 63 8.67 -14.97 -21.85
CA GLU A 63 7.92 -14.42 -22.97
C GLU A 63 8.83 -13.74 -23.99
N GLN A 64 10.12 -13.59 -23.67
CA GLN A 64 11.11 -12.87 -24.48
C GLN A 64 10.67 -11.43 -24.81
N MET A 65 9.84 -10.84 -23.94
CA MET A 65 9.25 -9.53 -24.10
C MET A 65 9.88 -8.52 -23.15
N SER A 66 10.01 -7.29 -23.61
CA SER A 66 10.48 -6.16 -22.80
C SER A 66 9.56 -4.99 -23.03
N PHE A 67 9.37 -4.21 -21.96
CA PHE A 67 8.68 -2.94 -22.06
C PHE A 67 9.35 -1.89 -21.16
N ALA A 68 9.06 -0.62 -21.45
CA ALA A 68 9.42 0.50 -20.61
C ALA A 68 8.17 1.38 -20.43
N THR A 69 7.96 1.87 -19.22
CA THR A 69 6.82 2.73 -18.90
C THR A 69 7.22 3.85 -17.95
N LEU A 70 6.62 5.04 -18.14
CA LEU A 70 6.48 6.02 -17.08
C LEU A 70 5.34 5.51 -16.18
N GLU A 71 5.69 4.83 -15.10
CA GLU A 71 4.74 4.15 -14.23
C GLU A 71 3.74 5.13 -13.64
N ARG A 72 4.26 6.22 -13.09
CA ARG A 72 3.43 7.26 -12.47
C ARG A 72 4.10 8.62 -12.41
N ALA A 73 3.26 9.65 -12.43
CA ALA A 73 3.62 11.01 -12.09
C ALA A 73 2.54 11.56 -11.15
N VAL A 74 2.93 11.98 -9.95
CA VAL A 74 2.03 12.32 -8.85
C VAL A 74 2.29 13.73 -8.37
N LEU A 75 1.21 14.48 -8.15
CA LEU A 75 1.23 15.81 -7.59
C LEU A 75 0.50 15.84 -6.25
N PHE A 76 1.18 16.26 -5.21
CA PHE A 76 0.62 16.54 -3.89
C PHE A 76 0.31 18.02 -3.72
N VAL A 77 -0.86 18.32 -3.18
CA VAL A 77 -1.21 19.65 -2.69
C VAL A 77 -1.57 19.56 -1.22
N GLY A 78 -0.73 20.14 -0.37
CA GLY A 78 -0.99 20.35 1.05
C GLY A 78 -1.41 21.79 1.29
N HIS A 79 -2.56 22.03 1.93
CA HIS A 79 -3.02 23.36 2.29
C HIS A 79 -3.42 23.42 3.76
N GLN A 80 -2.81 24.30 4.50
CA GLN A 80 -3.16 24.57 5.89
C GLN A 80 -4.04 25.82 5.96
N PHE A 81 -5.33 25.67 6.28
CA PHE A 81 -6.26 26.79 6.46
C PHE A 81 -5.97 27.55 7.75
N ASN A 82 -5.70 26.81 8.83
CA ASN A 82 -5.34 27.33 10.13
C ASN A 82 -4.62 26.24 10.95
N ALA A 83 -4.31 26.48 12.21
CA ALA A 83 -3.63 25.52 13.08
C ALA A 83 -4.37 24.18 13.25
N ARG A 84 -5.69 24.16 13.06
CA ARG A 84 -6.53 22.98 13.31
C ARG A 84 -7.02 22.28 12.06
N ILE A 85 -7.08 22.97 10.91
CA ILE A 85 -7.67 22.43 9.68
C ILE A 85 -6.65 22.49 8.56
N ALA A 86 -6.41 21.36 7.93
CA ALA A 86 -5.58 21.22 6.74
C ALA A 86 -6.31 20.37 5.69
N PHE A 87 -5.97 20.60 4.43
CA PHE A 87 -6.37 19.80 3.29
C PHE A 87 -5.13 19.10 2.70
N PHE A 88 -5.31 17.89 2.22
CA PHE A 88 -4.30 17.17 1.47
C PHE A 88 -4.95 16.50 0.26
N SER A 89 -4.27 16.58 -0.87
CA SER A 89 -4.64 15.81 -2.05
C SER A 89 -3.43 15.23 -2.75
N GLU A 90 -3.65 14.12 -3.39
CA GLU A 90 -2.72 13.36 -4.21
C GLU A 90 -3.41 13.06 -5.54
N LEU A 91 -2.94 13.72 -6.61
CA LEU A 91 -3.40 13.52 -7.98
C LEU A 91 -2.38 12.69 -8.72
N GLU A 92 -2.76 11.54 -9.21
CA GLU A 92 -1.90 10.59 -9.93
C GLU A 92 -2.25 10.53 -11.41
N LEU A 93 -1.22 10.47 -12.25
CA LEU A 93 -1.27 10.01 -13.62
C LEU A 93 -0.50 8.69 -13.71
N GLU A 94 -1.20 7.59 -13.96
CA GLU A 94 -0.59 6.28 -14.22
C GLU A 94 -0.33 6.07 -15.72
N ASN A 95 0.75 5.31 -16.03
CA ASN A 95 1.14 4.85 -17.35
C ASN A 95 1.19 5.96 -18.42
N ALA A 96 1.61 7.17 -18.03
CA ALA A 96 1.91 8.34 -18.86
C ALA A 96 0.79 8.89 -19.74
N LYS A 97 -0.33 8.19 -19.94
CA LYS A 97 -1.41 8.59 -20.82
C LYS A 97 -2.76 8.17 -20.26
N ALA A 98 -3.64 9.12 -20.03
CA ALA A 98 -5.03 8.83 -19.72
C ALA A 98 -5.84 8.75 -21.03
N GLY A 99 -6.62 7.68 -21.18
CA GLY A 99 -7.49 7.51 -22.33
C GLY A 99 -8.53 6.44 -22.07
N ILE A 100 -9.77 6.72 -22.47
CA ILE A 100 -10.86 5.76 -22.34
C ILE A 100 -10.62 4.63 -23.37
N GLY A 101 -10.43 3.40 -22.89
CA GLY A 101 -10.47 2.19 -23.70
C GLY A 101 -9.26 1.92 -24.60
N GLN A 102 -8.13 2.57 -24.40
CA GLN A 102 -6.90 2.25 -25.11
C GLN A 102 -5.90 1.56 -24.19
N GLU A 103 -5.95 0.24 -24.20
CA GLU A 103 -4.89 -0.61 -23.65
C GLU A 103 -3.73 -0.69 -24.67
N ASN A 104 -2.50 -0.45 -24.22
CA ASN A 104 -1.31 -0.65 -25.01
C ASN A 104 -0.40 -1.63 -24.30
N ASN A 105 -0.19 -2.82 -24.84
CA ASN A 105 0.63 -3.90 -24.28
C ASN A 105 0.27 -4.26 -22.81
N GLY A 106 -1.01 -4.24 -22.45
CA GLY A 106 -1.47 -4.52 -21.08
C GLY A 106 -1.45 -3.31 -20.15
N PHE A 107 -1.11 -2.10 -20.62
CA PHE A 107 -1.10 -0.87 -19.83
C PHE A 107 -2.30 0.01 -20.17
N THR A 108 -3.13 0.29 -19.18
CA THR A 108 -4.15 1.33 -19.21
C THR A 108 -3.66 2.55 -18.46
N GLY A 109 -3.76 3.73 -19.07
CA GLY A 109 -3.44 4.98 -18.37
C GLY A 109 -4.66 5.51 -17.63
N GLU A 110 -4.46 6.04 -16.42
CA GLU A 110 -5.50 6.62 -15.57
C GLU A 110 -5.06 7.96 -14.99
N ILE A 111 -6.02 8.88 -14.82
CA ILE A 111 -5.87 10.05 -13.94
C ILE A 111 -6.87 9.90 -12.82
N ALA A 112 -6.39 9.84 -11.59
CA ALA A 112 -7.21 9.67 -10.41
C ALA A 112 -6.69 10.46 -9.20
N PHE A 113 -7.58 10.79 -8.26
CA PHE A 113 -7.16 11.16 -6.93
C PHE A 113 -6.90 9.88 -6.12
N GLU A 114 -5.67 9.70 -5.66
CA GLU A 114 -5.38 8.67 -4.67
C GLU A 114 -5.82 9.10 -3.27
N GLN A 115 -5.71 10.39 -2.96
CA GLN A 115 -6.17 10.95 -1.70
C GLN A 115 -6.75 12.35 -1.93
N ALA A 116 -7.84 12.67 -1.21
CA ALA A 116 -8.40 14.01 -1.13
C ALA A 116 -9.22 14.12 0.17
N TYR A 117 -8.66 14.71 1.22
CA TYR A 117 -9.29 14.75 2.53
C TYR A 117 -8.99 16.02 3.31
N LEU A 118 -9.87 16.32 4.27
CA LEU A 118 -9.63 17.29 5.32
C LEU A 118 -9.10 16.59 6.57
N ARG A 119 -8.11 17.21 7.18
CA ARG A 119 -7.58 16.83 8.48
C ARG A 119 -7.95 17.87 9.53
N PHE A 120 -8.48 17.40 10.66
CA PHE A 120 -8.88 18.21 11.81
C PHE A 120 -8.01 17.84 13.01
N ASN A 121 -7.08 18.70 13.41
CA ASN A 121 -6.23 18.52 14.56
C ASN A 121 -7.02 18.82 15.83
N LEU A 122 -7.32 17.82 16.63
CA LEU A 122 -8.05 17.96 17.90
C LEU A 122 -7.10 18.46 19.02
N ASN A 123 -5.91 17.92 19.02
CA ASN A 123 -4.80 18.27 19.91
C ASN A 123 -3.47 17.80 19.27
N PRO A 124 -2.28 18.06 19.86
CA PRO A 124 -0.99 17.67 19.27
C PRO A 124 -0.78 16.16 19.06
N ARG A 125 -1.66 15.34 19.59
CA ARG A 125 -1.54 13.88 19.52
C ARG A 125 -2.68 13.18 18.79
N GLN A 126 -3.79 13.88 18.51
CA GLN A 126 -5.00 13.27 17.97
C GLN A 126 -5.59 14.14 16.86
N TYR A 127 -6.05 13.51 15.82
CA TYR A 127 -6.69 14.16 14.68
C TYR A 127 -7.74 13.27 14.02
N LEU A 128 -8.67 13.91 13.34
CA LEU A 128 -9.63 13.26 12.44
C LEU A 128 -9.23 13.52 10.99
N VAL A 129 -9.55 12.59 10.12
CA VAL A 129 -9.54 12.79 8.67
C VAL A 129 -10.93 12.50 8.13
N ALA A 130 -11.36 13.22 7.07
CA ALA A 130 -12.63 12.99 6.40
C ALA A 130 -12.46 13.24 4.90
N GLY A 131 -12.83 12.28 4.08
CA GLY A 131 -12.67 12.31 2.63
C GLY A 131 -12.17 10.99 2.06
N LEU A 132 -11.44 11.05 0.94
CA LEU A 132 -10.76 9.92 0.32
C LEU A 132 -9.35 9.81 0.89
N PHE A 133 -9.03 8.71 1.54
CA PHE A 133 -7.71 8.48 2.16
C PHE A 133 -7.32 7.00 2.16
N THR A 134 -6.03 6.76 2.31
CA THR A 134 -5.47 5.40 2.42
C THR A 134 -5.56 4.91 3.86
N PRO A 135 -6.29 3.82 4.15
CA PRO A 135 -6.30 3.18 5.46
C PRO A 135 -4.89 2.68 5.83
N ARG A 136 -4.59 2.66 7.13
CA ARG A 136 -3.30 2.13 7.63
C ARG A 136 -3.33 0.60 7.64
N ILE A 137 -3.02 -0.02 6.51
CA ILE A 137 -2.93 -1.47 6.31
C ILE A 137 -1.65 -1.74 5.50
N GLY A 138 -0.78 -2.62 5.99
CA GLY A 138 0.52 -2.88 5.37
C GLY A 138 1.55 -1.75 5.58
N LEU A 139 2.69 -1.88 4.93
CA LEU A 139 3.83 -0.98 5.07
C LEU A 139 3.80 0.20 4.10
N LEU A 140 3.26 -0.01 2.90
CA LEU A 140 3.35 0.94 1.79
C LEU A 140 2.07 1.72 1.55
N ASN A 141 0.92 1.30 2.08
CA ASN A 141 -0.35 1.93 1.75
C ASN A 141 -0.41 3.43 2.10
N GLU A 142 0.13 3.85 3.24
CA GLU A 142 0.18 5.27 3.63
C GLU A 142 1.36 6.03 3.00
N ASN A 143 2.46 5.35 2.63
CA ASN A 143 3.66 6.02 2.14
C ASN A 143 4.44 5.14 1.15
N HIS A 144 4.08 5.24 -0.10
CA HIS A 144 4.56 4.43 -1.21
C HIS A 144 5.51 5.17 -2.17
N LEU A 145 6.18 6.24 -1.69
CA LEU A 145 7.18 6.95 -2.49
C LEU A 145 8.25 5.98 -3.01
N PRO A 146 8.73 6.13 -4.26
CA PRO A 146 9.72 5.22 -4.84
C PRO A 146 11.02 5.13 -4.03
N VAL A 147 11.36 6.16 -3.28
CA VAL A 147 12.55 6.21 -2.41
C VAL A 147 12.40 5.43 -1.09
N ASN A 148 11.18 4.98 -0.73
CA ASN A 148 10.87 4.34 0.55
C ASN A 148 10.88 2.81 0.53
N PHE A 149 11.04 2.19 -0.64
CA PHE A 149 11.10 0.74 -0.77
C PHE A 149 12.25 0.32 -1.70
N ASN A 150 12.79 -0.88 -1.46
CA ASN A 150 13.79 -1.49 -2.33
C ASN A 150 13.12 -2.25 -3.49
N GLY A 151 13.89 -2.46 -4.55
CA GLY A 151 13.37 -3.07 -5.78
C GLY A 151 12.63 -2.07 -6.66
N VAL A 152 12.53 -2.40 -7.93
CA VAL A 152 11.83 -1.57 -8.92
C VAL A 152 10.34 -1.61 -8.67
N GLU A 153 9.81 -2.82 -8.48
CA GLU A 153 8.40 -3.04 -8.13
C GLU A 153 8.21 -3.03 -6.60
N ARG A 154 7.05 -2.54 -6.17
CA ARG A 154 6.59 -2.71 -4.78
C ARG A 154 6.48 -4.20 -4.43
N PRO A 155 6.54 -4.61 -3.14
CA PRO A 155 6.27 -5.99 -2.77
C PRO A 155 4.93 -6.48 -3.35
N LEU A 156 4.95 -7.62 -4.04
CA LEU A 156 3.76 -8.16 -4.72
C LEU A 156 2.67 -8.56 -3.72
N VAL A 157 3.04 -9.00 -2.52
CA VAL A 157 2.10 -9.25 -1.42
C VAL A 157 1.29 -7.98 -1.09
N GLU A 158 1.94 -6.80 -1.07
CA GLU A 158 1.24 -5.53 -0.82
C GLU A 158 0.47 -5.02 -2.05
N GLN A 159 0.81 -5.45 -3.26
CA GLN A 159 0.07 -5.05 -4.47
C GLN A 159 -1.16 -5.92 -4.74
N LEU A 160 -1.09 -7.23 -4.42
CA LEU A 160 -2.10 -8.20 -4.82
C LEU A 160 -2.97 -8.68 -3.65
N VAL A 161 -2.39 -8.87 -2.45
CA VAL A 161 -3.15 -9.32 -1.28
C VAL A 161 -3.72 -8.15 -0.50
N ILE A 162 -2.92 -7.11 -0.16
CA ILE A 162 -3.39 -5.90 0.55
C ILE A 162 -4.06 -4.89 -0.39
N PRO A 163 -3.99 -5.02 -1.67
CA PRO A 163 -4.16 -4.15 -2.84
C PRO A 163 -3.76 -2.67 -2.63
N ALA A 164 -2.55 -2.41 -2.16
CA ALA A 164 -2.01 -1.05 -2.10
C ALA A 164 -1.81 -0.46 -3.54
N THR A 165 -2.18 0.77 -3.86
CA THR A 165 -2.62 1.84 -2.96
C THR A 165 -4.13 1.76 -2.70
N TRP A 166 -4.49 1.16 -1.59
CA TRP A 166 -5.89 1.03 -1.22
C TRP A 166 -6.40 2.35 -0.62
N ARG A 167 -7.41 2.94 -1.25
CA ARG A 167 -8.04 4.20 -0.85
C ARG A 167 -9.54 4.06 -0.77
N GLU A 168 -10.16 4.65 0.25
CA GLU A 168 -11.61 4.60 0.48
C GLU A 168 -12.14 5.93 1.00
N LEU A 169 -13.41 6.23 0.70
CA LEU A 169 -14.11 7.35 1.31
C LEU A 169 -14.55 7.02 2.74
N GLY A 170 -14.32 7.95 3.66
CA GLY A 170 -14.72 7.71 5.04
C GLY A 170 -14.28 8.77 6.03
N VAL A 171 -14.32 8.37 7.30
CA VAL A 171 -13.84 9.18 8.43
C VAL A 171 -12.92 8.32 9.29
N GLY A 172 -11.73 8.84 9.60
CA GLY A 172 -10.74 8.16 10.41
C GLY A 172 -10.32 8.98 11.63
N PHE A 173 -10.08 8.30 12.75
CA PHE A 173 -9.52 8.84 13.97
C PHE A 173 -8.13 8.27 14.19
N TYR A 174 -7.15 9.14 14.31
CA TYR A 174 -5.75 8.81 14.45
C TYR A 174 -5.19 9.43 15.73
N GLY A 175 -4.28 8.69 16.37
CA GLY A 175 -3.66 9.22 17.55
C GLY A 175 -2.37 8.54 17.97
N ARG A 176 -1.71 9.16 18.97
CA ARG A 176 -0.58 8.56 19.71
C ARG A 176 -0.85 8.62 21.21
N LEU A 177 -0.47 7.57 21.89
CA LEU A 177 -0.58 7.53 23.36
C LEU A 177 0.43 8.47 24.01
N ARG A 178 0.07 9.02 25.17
CA ARG A 178 0.93 10.00 25.87
C ARG A 178 2.20 9.37 26.46
N ASN A 179 2.03 8.22 27.10
CA ASN A 179 3.06 7.60 27.95
C ASN A 179 3.63 6.30 27.35
N LEU A 180 3.17 5.91 26.18
CA LEU A 180 3.62 4.72 25.46
C LEU A 180 3.98 5.09 24.03
N PRO A 181 5.02 4.48 23.47
CA PRO A 181 5.41 4.69 22.07
C PRO A 181 4.46 3.94 21.10
N VAL A 182 3.17 4.25 21.20
CA VAL A 182 2.09 3.60 20.44
C VAL A 182 1.32 4.64 19.64
N ASN A 183 1.23 4.43 18.33
CA ASN A 183 0.27 5.09 17.47
C ASN A 183 -0.91 4.16 17.20
N TYR A 184 -2.09 4.72 17.03
CA TYR A 184 -3.30 3.97 16.70
C TYR A 184 -4.12 4.70 15.63
N SER A 185 -4.93 3.94 14.92
CA SER A 185 -5.95 4.48 14.03
C SER A 185 -7.17 3.58 14.02
N VAL A 186 -8.34 4.19 13.84
CA VAL A 186 -9.61 3.51 13.56
C VAL A 186 -10.33 4.35 12.50
N ALA A 187 -10.85 3.71 11.46
CA ALA A 187 -11.61 4.41 10.45
C ALA A 187 -12.87 3.63 10.05
N LEU A 188 -13.92 4.38 9.76
CA LEU A 188 -15.14 3.89 9.12
C LEU A 188 -15.10 4.34 7.67
N VAL A 189 -15.13 3.40 6.76
CA VAL A 189 -15.01 3.62 5.31
C VAL A 189 -16.13 2.89 4.56
N ASN A 190 -16.31 3.21 3.26
CA ASN A 190 -17.17 2.40 2.41
C ASN A 190 -16.62 0.97 2.30
N GLY A 191 -17.51 -0.01 2.09
CA GLY A 191 -17.13 -1.40 1.88
C GLY A 191 -16.72 -1.66 0.43
N LEU A 192 -16.05 -2.79 0.21
CA LEU A 192 -15.69 -3.27 -1.13
C LEU A 192 -16.92 -3.74 -1.92
N ASP A 193 -16.76 -3.91 -3.22
CA ASP A 193 -17.78 -4.46 -4.12
C ASP A 193 -17.36 -5.87 -4.59
N ALA A 194 -17.93 -6.91 -3.97
CA ALA A 194 -17.59 -8.30 -4.30
C ALA A 194 -18.01 -8.72 -5.71
N SER A 195 -18.91 -8.00 -6.38
CA SER A 195 -19.27 -8.28 -7.78
C SER A 195 -18.12 -8.07 -8.76
N LYS A 196 -17.08 -7.34 -8.32
CA LYS A 196 -15.87 -7.05 -9.09
C LYS A 196 -14.65 -7.88 -8.67
N PHE A 197 -14.78 -8.77 -7.69
CA PHE A 197 -13.68 -9.65 -7.33
C PHE A 197 -13.38 -10.61 -8.48
N ASN A 198 -12.13 -10.60 -8.91
CA ASN A 198 -11.70 -11.34 -10.08
C ASN A 198 -10.66 -12.41 -9.72
N HIS A 199 -10.68 -13.49 -10.48
CA HIS A 199 -9.60 -14.46 -10.52
C HIS A 199 -8.30 -13.76 -10.96
N GLY A 200 -7.19 -14.01 -10.28
CA GLY A 200 -5.88 -13.41 -10.56
C GLY A 200 -5.60 -12.06 -9.90
N THR A 201 -6.62 -11.29 -9.51
CA THR A 201 -6.48 -9.99 -8.83
C THR A 201 -7.07 -9.96 -7.43
N GLY A 202 -7.66 -11.07 -6.99
CA GLY A 202 -8.25 -11.19 -5.66
C GLY A 202 -9.34 -10.16 -5.39
N ILE A 203 -9.15 -9.37 -4.33
CA ILE A 203 -10.12 -8.32 -3.92
C ILE A 203 -9.85 -6.95 -4.56
N LYS A 204 -8.76 -6.80 -5.32
CA LYS A 204 -8.25 -5.50 -5.79
C LYS A 204 -9.28 -4.69 -6.57
N GLU A 205 -9.95 -5.31 -7.53
CA GLU A 205 -10.93 -4.64 -8.39
C GLU A 205 -12.24 -4.28 -7.65
N GLY A 206 -12.45 -4.81 -6.44
CA GLY A 206 -13.60 -4.47 -5.60
C GLY A 206 -13.49 -3.12 -4.90
N ARG A 207 -12.35 -2.43 -5.00
CA ARG A 207 -12.18 -1.08 -4.46
C ARG A 207 -12.99 -0.09 -5.28
N ALA A 208 -13.71 0.81 -4.62
CA ALA A 208 -14.46 1.86 -5.30
C ALA A 208 -13.59 3.10 -5.60
N GLU A 209 -12.48 3.26 -4.91
CA GLU A 209 -11.49 4.32 -5.11
C GLU A 209 -12.08 5.74 -5.12
N GLY A 210 -13.18 5.92 -4.38
CA GLY A 210 -13.89 7.19 -4.30
C GLY A 210 -14.89 7.44 -5.43
N GLN A 211 -14.96 6.58 -6.45
CA GLN A 211 -15.88 6.75 -7.57
C GLN A 211 -17.15 5.94 -7.37
N GLY A 212 -18.26 6.62 -7.00
CA GLY A 212 -19.57 5.97 -6.90
C GLY A 212 -19.62 4.84 -5.87
N ALA A 213 -18.81 4.96 -4.80
CA ALA A 213 -18.74 3.97 -3.73
C ALA A 213 -20.11 3.70 -3.12
N PHE A 214 -20.47 2.44 -2.98
CA PHE A 214 -21.67 2.08 -2.24
C PHE A 214 -21.54 2.48 -0.77
N ALA A 215 -22.60 3.09 -0.22
CA ALA A 215 -22.69 3.41 1.20
C ALA A 215 -23.74 2.55 1.94
N ASN A 216 -24.31 1.55 1.26
CA ASN A 216 -25.19 0.55 1.87
C ASN A 216 -24.40 -0.51 2.65
N ASN A 217 -23.14 -0.70 2.32
CA ASN A 217 -22.17 -1.51 3.05
C ASN A 217 -21.04 -0.62 3.56
N LEU A 218 -20.61 -0.89 4.77
CA LEU A 218 -19.53 -0.15 5.44
C LEU A 218 -18.46 -1.12 5.94
N ALA A 219 -17.29 -0.58 6.16
CA ALA A 219 -16.16 -1.31 6.73
C ALA A 219 -15.47 -0.51 7.83
N ILE A 220 -14.88 -1.23 8.78
CA ILE A 220 -14.03 -0.68 9.82
C ILE A 220 -12.60 -1.13 9.53
N THR A 221 -11.66 -0.19 9.60
CA THR A 221 -10.22 -0.47 9.62
C THR A 221 -9.63 -0.03 10.94
N ALA A 222 -8.65 -0.77 11.45
CA ALA A 222 -7.92 -0.39 12.66
C ALA A 222 -6.45 -0.78 12.54
N ALA A 223 -5.57 0.02 13.17
CA ALA A 223 -4.16 -0.31 13.26
C ALA A 223 -3.55 0.16 14.59
N LEU A 224 -2.57 -0.60 15.07
CA LEU A 224 -1.71 -0.26 16.20
C LEU A 224 -0.26 -0.36 15.74
N GLN A 225 0.53 0.68 16.02
CA GLN A 225 1.96 0.73 15.75
C GLN A 225 2.70 0.91 17.09
N TYR A 226 3.61 -0.01 17.42
CA TYR A 226 4.45 0.05 18.61
C TYR A 226 5.91 0.27 18.20
N TYR A 227 6.55 1.25 18.79
CA TYR A 227 7.94 1.60 18.54
C TYR A 227 8.80 1.18 19.75
N TRP A 228 9.83 0.38 19.49
CA TRP A 228 10.76 -0.06 20.53
C TRP A 228 12.19 -0.04 20.01
N LYS A 229 12.98 0.90 20.50
CA LYS A 229 14.35 1.15 20.01
C LYS A 229 14.32 1.38 18.49
N ASP A 230 15.01 0.51 17.75
CA ASP A 230 15.15 0.54 16.29
C ASP A 230 14.07 -0.28 15.56
N PHE A 231 13.09 -0.83 16.33
CA PHE A 231 11.99 -1.61 15.78
C PHE A 231 10.69 -0.82 15.73
N LYS A 232 9.93 -1.06 14.67
CA LYS A 232 8.52 -0.72 14.57
C LYS A 232 7.73 -2.00 14.33
N PHE A 233 6.73 -2.24 15.14
CA PHE A 233 5.76 -3.34 15.01
C PHE A 233 4.41 -2.75 14.63
N GLN A 234 3.71 -3.37 13.72
CA GLN A 234 2.34 -2.99 13.37
C GLN A 234 1.46 -4.23 13.37
N VAL A 235 0.22 -4.04 13.78
CA VAL A 235 -0.89 -4.94 13.49
C VAL A 235 -2.01 -4.09 12.93
N SER A 236 -2.65 -4.55 11.87
CA SER A 236 -3.75 -3.85 11.23
C SER A 236 -4.83 -4.81 10.72
N GLY A 237 -6.01 -4.29 10.47
CA GLY A 237 -7.09 -5.11 9.97
C GLY A 237 -8.21 -4.30 9.32
N TYR A 238 -9.00 -5.02 8.53
CA TYR A 238 -10.20 -4.56 7.86
C TYR A 238 -11.31 -5.58 8.10
N ALA A 239 -12.51 -5.09 8.41
CA ALA A 239 -13.72 -5.89 8.50
C ALA A 239 -14.89 -5.11 7.90
N GLY A 240 -15.52 -5.64 6.85
CA GLY A 240 -16.60 -4.91 6.17
C GLY A 240 -17.49 -5.79 5.32
N GLY A 241 -18.67 -5.24 5.01
CA GLY A 241 -19.58 -5.81 4.03
C GLY A 241 -19.07 -5.57 2.61
N THR A 242 -19.45 -6.45 1.68
CA THR A 242 -19.03 -6.36 0.28
C THR A 242 -20.22 -6.34 -0.70
N ASN A 243 -21.46 -6.30 -0.20
CA ASN A 243 -22.65 -6.15 -1.01
C ASN A 243 -23.28 -4.77 -0.79
N GLY A 244 -23.03 -3.84 -1.69
CA GLY A 244 -23.60 -2.49 -1.67
C GLY A 244 -24.97 -2.36 -2.29
N LEU A 245 -25.58 -3.44 -2.80
CA LEU A 245 -26.87 -3.43 -3.46
C LEU A 245 -28.01 -3.13 -2.47
N ASN A 246 -29.10 -2.57 -2.97
CA ASN A 246 -30.33 -2.43 -2.19
C ASN A 246 -31.01 -3.80 -2.00
N LYS A 247 -31.97 -3.87 -1.06
CA LYS A 247 -32.70 -5.11 -0.71
C LYS A 247 -33.26 -5.83 -1.94
N ARG A 248 -33.96 -5.11 -2.82
CA ARG A 248 -34.64 -5.70 -4.00
C ARG A 248 -33.63 -6.37 -4.96
N LYS A 249 -32.51 -5.72 -5.23
CA LYS A 249 -31.46 -6.28 -6.08
C LYS A 249 -30.76 -7.46 -5.41
N SER A 250 -30.50 -7.37 -4.11
CA SER A 250 -29.92 -8.47 -3.34
C SER A 250 -30.82 -9.70 -3.33
N ASP A 251 -32.14 -9.50 -3.08
CA ASP A 251 -33.12 -10.59 -3.11
C ASP A 251 -33.18 -11.28 -4.49
N SER A 252 -33.07 -10.53 -5.59
CA SER A 252 -33.09 -11.07 -6.96
C SER A 252 -31.85 -11.92 -7.28
N LEU A 253 -30.75 -11.71 -6.58
CA LEU A 253 -29.49 -12.46 -6.73
C LEU A 253 -29.30 -13.50 -5.61
N ALA A 254 -30.30 -13.66 -4.74
CA ALA A 254 -30.22 -14.50 -3.54
C ALA A 254 -29.02 -14.16 -2.63
N LEU A 255 -28.67 -12.88 -2.54
CA LEU A 255 -27.59 -12.36 -1.70
C LEU A 255 -28.14 -11.76 -0.40
N SER A 256 -27.38 -11.85 0.68
CA SER A 256 -27.69 -11.16 1.93
C SER A 256 -27.58 -9.63 1.75
N TYR A 257 -28.40 -8.87 2.49
CA TYR A 257 -28.47 -7.43 2.46
C TYR A 257 -28.14 -6.82 3.82
N GLY A 258 -27.57 -5.61 3.83
CA GLY A 258 -27.26 -4.83 5.03
C GLY A 258 -25.79 -4.41 5.09
N MET A 259 -25.46 -3.54 6.05
CA MET A 259 -24.14 -2.91 6.16
C MET A 259 -22.97 -3.88 6.23
N ALA A 260 -23.14 -5.04 6.86
CA ALA A 260 -22.14 -6.08 6.98
C ALA A 260 -22.47 -7.32 6.11
N ALA A 261 -23.29 -7.18 5.07
CA ALA A 261 -23.65 -8.29 4.18
C ALA A 261 -22.45 -8.76 3.38
N LEU A 262 -22.32 -10.08 3.23
CA LEU A 262 -21.16 -10.74 2.58
C LEU A 262 -19.84 -10.27 3.19
N PRO A 263 -19.58 -10.58 4.47
CA PRO A 263 -18.46 -10.01 5.20
C PRO A 263 -17.11 -10.50 4.65
N LEU A 264 -16.16 -9.57 4.58
CA LEU A 264 -14.75 -9.82 4.30
C LEU A 264 -13.91 -9.35 5.49
N TYR A 265 -12.92 -10.14 5.84
CA TYR A 265 -11.97 -9.86 6.92
C TYR A 265 -10.55 -9.94 6.37
N LEU A 266 -9.75 -8.92 6.68
CA LEU A 266 -8.30 -8.92 6.43
C LEU A 266 -7.58 -8.65 7.74
N GLY A 267 -6.54 -9.44 8.00
CA GLY A 267 -5.60 -9.23 9.10
C GLY A 267 -4.17 -9.11 8.55
N GLU A 268 -3.40 -8.21 9.13
CA GLU A 268 -2.00 -7.98 8.74
C GLU A 268 -1.17 -7.72 9.99
N ALA A 269 0.09 -8.18 9.96
CA ALA A 269 1.10 -7.86 10.95
C ALA A 269 2.46 -7.66 10.29
N ASP A 270 3.20 -6.63 10.73
CA ASP A 270 4.54 -6.34 10.22
C ASP A 270 5.54 -5.98 11.32
N ILE A 271 6.82 -6.19 10.97
CA ILE A 271 7.97 -5.79 11.77
C ILE A 271 8.94 -5.08 10.84
N GLN A 272 9.40 -3.90 11.26
CA GLN A 272 10.45 -3.14 10.61
C GLN A 272 11.59 -2.90 11.60
N TYR A 273 12.83 -3.02 11.11
CA TYR A 273 14.04 -2.70 11.84
C TYR A 273 14.98 -1.90 10.96
N ALA A 274 15.60 -0.87 11.50
CA ALA A 274 16.62 -0.11 10.76
C ALA A 274 17.66 0.44 11.74
N ARG A 275 18.93 0.05 11.55
CA ARG A 275 20.06 0.57 12.32
C ARG A 275 21.38 0.32 11.63
N ASN A 276 22.28 1.30 11.69
CA ASN A 276 23.67 1.19 11.22
C ASN A 276 23.79 0.63 9.80
N GLY A 277 22.95 1.14 8.89
CA GLY A 277 22.91 0.72 7.49
C GLY A 277 22.11 -0.57 7.23
N PHE A 278 21.81 -1.38 8.25
CA PHE A 278 20.93 -2.54 8.10
C PHE A 278 19.47 -2.13 8.16
N ALA A 279 18.68 -2.68 7.27
CA ALA A 279 17.22 -2.61 7.30
C ALA A 279 16.63 -4.02 7.12
N PHE A 280 15.55 -4.28 7.83
CA PHE A 280 14.82 -5.53 7.78
C PHE A 280 13.33 -5.24 7.79
N LYS A 281 12.57 -5.98 6.98
CA LYS A 281 11.11 -5.91 6.94
C LYS A 281 10.54 -7.33 6.88
N LEU A 282 9.53 -7.59 7.67
CA LEU A 282 8.72 -8.79 7.65
C LEU A 282 7.27 -8.38 7.65
N LEU A 283 6.46 -8.93 6.75
CA LEU A 283 5.02 -8.71 6.72
C LEU A 283 4.32 -10.03 6.45
N GLY A 284 3.18 -10.24 7.13
CA GLY A 284 2.26 -11.33 6.88
C GLY A 284 0.82 -10.82 6.87
N THR A 285 0.02 -11.30 5.93
CA THR A 285 -1.38 -10.92 5.78
C THR A 285 -2.25 -12.09 5.35
N SER A 286 -3.51 -12.07 5.77
CA SER A 286 -4.50 -13.04 5.32
C SER A 286 -5.87 -12.40 5.15
N ILE A 287 -6.64 -12.94 4.20
CA ILE A 287 -8.01 -12.52 3.89
C ILE A 287 -8.92 -13.74 4.03
N SER A 288 -10.08 -13.52 4.65
CA SER A 288 -11.17 -14.48 4.71
C SER A 288 -12.44 -13.87 4.14
N PHE A 289 -13.03 -14.56 3.17
CA PHE A 289 -14.29 -14.23 2.53
C PHE A 289 -15.27 -15.39 2.62
N PRO A 290 -15.92 -15.62 3.77
CA PRO A 290 -16.72 -16.83 4.04
C PRO A 290 -17.87 -17.07 3.07
N LYS A 291 -18.37 -16.00 2.43
CA LYS A 291 -19.53 -15.99 1.52
C LYS A 291 -19.15 -15.99 0.03
N ALA A 292 -17.91 -16.35 -0.32
CA ALA A 292 -17.45 -16.43 -1.70
C ALA A 292 -18.36 -17.29 -2.59
N SER A 293 -18.90 -18.41 -2.06
CA SER A 293 -19.83 -19.26 -2.80
C SER A 293 -21.11 -18.56 -3.24
N ASP A 294 -21.60 -17.59 -2.46
CA ASP A 294 -22.82 -16.85 -2.78
C ASP A 294 -22.56 -15.89 -3.94
N ILE A 295 -21.40 -15.23 -3.95
CA ILE A 295 -20.94 -14.35 -5.05
C ILE A 295 -20.70 -15.18 -6.32
N ASN A 296 -20.06 -16.34 -6.23
CA ASN A 296 -19.81 -17.19 -7.38
C ASN A 296 -21.11 -17.68 -8.04
N LYS A 297 -22.17 -17.91 -7.25
CA LYS A 297 -23.50 -18.21 -7.79
C LYS A 297 -24.15 -17.00 -8.46
N ALA A 298 -24.06 -15.84 -7.83
CA ALA A 298 -24.74 -14.62 -8.30
C ALA A 298 -24.13 -14.05 -9.59
N TYR A 299 -22.81 -14.15 -9.74
CA TYR A 299 -22.07 -13.47 -10.83
C TYR A 299 -21.29 -14.44 -11.71
N ALA A 300 -21.41 -15.76 -11.52
CA ALA A 300 -20.61 -16.76 -12.23
C ALA A 300 -19.08 -16.49 -12.15
N SER A 301 -18.64 -15.94 -11.02
CA SER A 301 -17.24 -15.62 -10.76
C SER A 301 -16.50 -16.82 -10.18
N ASN A 302 -15.17 -16.77 -10.15
CA ASN A 302 -14.29 -17.76 -9.52
C ASN A 302 -13.58 -17.15 -8.30
N THR A 303 -14.35 -16.51 -7.41
CA THR A 303 -13.82 -15.80 -6.24
C THR A 303 -13.39 -16.80 -5.17
N SER A 304 -12.19 -16.61 -4.65
CA SER A 304 -11.62 -17.41 -3.56
C SER A 304 -12.28 -17.08 -2.22
N LYS A 305 -12.35 -18.10 -1.34
CA LYS A 305 -12.79 -17.96 0.06
C LYS A 305 -11.67 -17.48 0.98
N GLY A 306 -10.41 -17.73 0.64
CA GLY A 306 -9.25 -17.36 1.44
C GLY A 306 -8.03 -17.01 0.59
N MET A 307 -7.28 -16.02 1.05
CA MET A 307 -6.04 -15.56 0.44
C MET A 307 -5.02 -15.30 1.54
N TYR A 308 -3.74 -15.44 1.26
CA TYR A 308 -2.68 -15.03 2.18
C TYR A 308 -1.43 -14.58 1.42
N GLY A 309 -0.58 -13.84 2.12
CA GLY A 309 0.72 -13.47 1.62
C GLY A 309 1.67 -13.11 2.74
N ALA A 310 2.95 -13.31 2.51
CA ALA A 310 4.01 -12.90 3.42
C ALA A 310 5.27 -12.54 2.63
N TYR A 311 6.06 -11.63 3.17
CA TYR A 311 7.40 -11.38 2.65
C TYR A 311 8.39 -11.04 3.76
N LEU A 312 9.66 -11.30 3.44
CA LEU A 312 10.83 -10.99 4.24
C LEU A 312 11.81 -10.23 3.35
N GLU A 313 12.27 -9.06 3.79
CA GLU A 313 13.28 -8.26 3.10
C GLU A 313 14.42 -7.92 4.05
N GLY A 314 15.65 -8.11 3.59
CA GLY A 314 16.86 -7.62 4.22
C GLY A 314 17.62 -6.69 3.27
N ALA A 315 18.14 -5.58 3.80
CA ALA A 315 18.95 -4.63 3.04
C ALA A 315 20.12 -4.10 3.86
N TYR A 316 21.18 -3.69 3.17
CA TYR A 316 22.33 -3.03 3.77
C TYR A 316 22.82 -1.87 2.92
N ASN A 317 23.00 -0.70 3.54
CA ASN A 317 23.60 0.46 2.89
C ASN A 317 25.13 0.35 2.87
N LEU A 318 25.70 0.10 1.72
CA LEU A 318 27.17 -0.04 1.54
C LEU A 318 27.92 1.27 1.84
N PHE A 319 27.26 2.41 1.77
CA PHE A 319 27.87 3.72 2.02
C PHE A 319 27.73 4.21 3.47
N GLU A 320 27.08 3.47 4.34
CA GLU A 320 26.78 3.86 5.73
C GLU A 320 28.02 4.39 6.50
N ARG A 321 29.18 3.79 6.27
CA ARG A 321 30.43 4.17 6.96
C ARG A 321 31.38 5.01 6.11
N SER A 322 30.97 5.41 4.91
CA SER A 322 31.84 6.12 3.97
C SER A 322 31.68 7.63 4.09
N ARG A 323 32.64 8.31 4.70
CA ARG A 323 32.68 9.78 4.75
C ARG A 323 32.70 10.44 3.35
N ARG A 324 33.25 9.73 2.35
CA ARG A 324 33.32 10.26 0.96
C ARG A 324 31.95 10.26 0.28
N MET A 325 31.06 9.39 0.69
CA MET A 325 29.72 9.22 0.13
C MET A 325 28.63 9.74 1.08
N GLU A 326 28.99 10.70 1.94
CA GLU A 326 28.02 11.31 2.86
C GLU A 326 26.83 11.91 2.08
N GLY A 327 25.61 11.59 2.54
CA GLY A 327 24.38 12.00 1.87
C GLY A 327 23.92 11.08 0.73
N GLN A 328 24.74 10.10 0.31
CA GLN A 328 24.38 9.07 -0.67
C GLN A 328 24.10 7.74 0.03
N GLN A 329 23.29 6.89 -0.62
CA GLN A 329 23.03 5.54 -0.14
C GLN A 329 23.11 4.56 -1.31
N LEU A 330 23.73 3.40 -1.07
CA LEU A 330 23.70 2.26 -1.97
C LEU A 330 23.19 1.06 -1.18
N ASN A 331 21.90 0.83 -1.25
CA ASN A 331 21.26 -0.29 -0.56
C ASN A 331 21.29 -1.52 -1.45
N VAL A 332 22.01 -2.56 -1.06
CA VAL A 332 21.86 -3.90 -1.62
C VAL A 332 20.81 -4.64 -0.82
N PHE A 333 19.94 -5.38 -1.48
CA PHE A 333 18.82 -6.05 -0.81
C PHE A 333 18.52 -7.42 -1.40
N ALA A 334 17.85 -8.23 -0.60
CA ALA A 334 17.20 -9.45 -1.03
C ALA A 334 15.82 -9.54 -0.35
N ARG A 335 14.81 -9.98 -1.09
CA ARG A 335 13.43 -10.14 -0.64
C ARG A 335 12.88 -11.48 -1.12
N TYR A 336 12.30 -12.22 -0.21
CA TYR A 336 11.51 -13.42 -0.52
C TYR A 336 10.04 -13.12 -0.25
N GLU A 337 9.21 -13.37 -1.23
CA GLU A 337 7.75 -13.18 -1.14
C GLU A 337 7.05 -14.50 -1.46
N MET A 338 5.95 -14.75 -0.77
CA MET A 338 5.04 -15.84 -1.09
C MET A 338 3.60 -15.40 -0.89
N PHE A 339 2.72 -15.79 -1.78
CA PHE A 339 1.29 -15.56 -1.63
C PHE A 339 0.48 -16.59 -2.39
N ASP A 340 -0.80 -16.72 -2.01
CA ASP A 340 -1.79 -17.53 -2.69
C ASP A 340 -3.13 -16.80 -2.66
N LEU A 341 -3.58 -16.36 -3.83
CA LEU A 341 -4.85 -15.65 -3.98
C LEU A 341 -6.04 -16.62 -4.05
N ASN A 342 -5.78 -17.94 -4.08
CA ASN A 342 -6.79 -18.98 -4.14
C ASN A 342 -6.53 -20.10 -3.12
N SER A 343 -6.08 -19.71 -1.92
CA SER A 343 -5.68 -20.67 -0.87
C SER A 343 -6.84 -21.48 -0.27
N ALA A 344 -8.07 -20.99 -0.41
CA ALA A 344 -9.28 -21.70 0.00
C ALA A 344 -10.38 -21.53 -1.05
N THR A 345 -10.63 -22.56 -1.83
CA THR A 345 -11.61 -22.58 -2.92
C THR A 345 -12.96 -23.06 -2.42
N PRO A 346 -14.07 -22.32 -2.61
CA PRO A 346 -15.41 -22.84 -2.30
C PRO A 346 -15.80 -23.94 -3.29
N ALA A 347 -16.77 -24.79 -2.91
CA ALA A 347 -17.17 -25.97 -3.69
C ALA A 347 -17.69 -25.67 -5.11
N ASN A 348 -18.09 -24.43 -5.38
CA ASN A 348 -18.59 -23.95 -6.68
C ASN A 348 -17.55 -23.08 -7.42
N ALA A 349 -16.28 -23.23 -7.11
CA ALA A 349 -15.18 -22.55 -7.77
C ALA A 349 -14.08 -23.55 -8.16
N ILE A 350 -13.22 -23.15 -9.03
CA ILE A 350 -12.12 -23.96 -9.58
C ILE A 350 -10.81 -23.45 -9.00
N TYR A 351 -10.00 -24.34 -8.43
CA TYR A 351 -8.67 -24.01 -7.95
C TYR A 351 -7.71 -23.78 -9.12
N ASP A 352 -6.91 -22.73 -9.04
CA ASP A 352 -5.83 -22.44 -9.98
C ASP A 352 -4.49 -22.31 -9.24
N GLY A 353 -3.57 -23.20 -9.55
CA GLY A 353 -2.23 -23.17 -8.96
C GLY A 353 -1.40 -21.96 -9.38
N THR A 354 -1.73 -21.28 -10.49
CA THR A 354 -1.00 -20.10 -10.95
C THR A 354 -1.10 -18.91 -9.99
N GLU A 355 -2.14 -18.89 -9.15
CA GLU A 355 -2.34 -17.88 -8.13
C GLU A 355 -1.51 -18.09 -6.86
N LYS A 356 -0.91 -19.27 -6.72
CA LYS A 356 0.09 -19.55 -5.69
C LYS A 356 1.48 -19.24 -6.23
N GLN A 357 2.10 -18.18 -5.72
CA GLN A 357 3.37 -17.67 -6.25
C GLN A 357 4.41 -17.51 -5.16
N GLN A 358 5.67 -17.70 -5.54
CA GLN A 358 6.85 -17.45 -4.74
C GLN A 358 7.84 -16.63 -5.58
N HIS A 359 8.45 -15.63 -4.96
CA HIS A 359 9.39 -14.75 -5.64
C HIS A 359 10.64 -14.58 -4.79
N LEU A 360 11.80 -14.70 -5.43
CA LEU A 360 13.08 -14.26 -4.87
C LEU A 360 13.55 -13.07 -5.69
N ILE A 361 13.67 -11.93 -5.03
CA ILE A 361 14.08 -10.66 -5.64
C ILE A 361 15.39 -10.23 -5.00
N ALA A 362 16.39 -9.90 -5.79
CA ALA A 362 17.65 -9.36 -5.29
C ALA A 362 18.16 -8.26 -6.23
N GLY A 363 18.74 -7.22 -5.66
CA GLY A 363 19.21 -6.09 -6.42
C GLY A 363 19.78 -4.97 -5.58
N PHE A 364 19.76 -3.77 -6.13
CA PHE A 364 20.21 -2.58 -5.43
C PHE A 364 19.29 -1.36 -5.67
N SER A 365 19.35 -0.41 -4.72
CA SER A 365 18.75 0.91 -4.81
C SER A 365 19.82 1.95 -4.49
N TYR A 366 20.23 2.73 -5.48
CA TYR A 366 21.20 3.81 -5.33
C TYR A 366 20.48 5.15 -5.22
N LEU A 367 20.70 5.84 -4.11
CA LEU A 367 20.20 7.19 -3.87
C LEU A 367 21.39 8.17 -3.93
N PRO A 368 21.61 8.86 -5.07
CA PRO A 368 22.64 9.92 -5.16
C PRO A 368 22.32 11.11 -4.24
N ILE A 369 21.05 11.35 -4.00
CA ILE A 369 20.48 12.25 -3.00
C ILE A 369 19.23 11.59 -2.40
N PRO A 370 18.75 12.00 -1.22
CA PRO A 370 17.60 11.34 -0.58
C PRO A 370 16.31 11.27 -1.43
N ASN A 371 16.15 12.20 -2.35
CA ASN A 371 14.93 12.37 -3.15
C ASN A 371 14.98 11.72 -4.55
N VAL A 372 16.08 11.09 -4.91
CA VAL A 372 16.24 10.44 -6.22
C VAL A 372 16.78 9.04 -6.01
N VAL A 373 16.19 8.05 -6.68
CA VAL A 373 16.63 6.65 -6.60
C VAL A 373 16.77 6.04 -7.99
N ILE A 374 17.84 5.28 -8.18
CA ILE A 374 18.09 4.42 -9.33
C ILE A 374 18.09 2.99 -8.81
N LYS A 375 17.33 2.12 -9.43
CA LYS A 375 17.10 0.76 -8.96
C LYS A 375 17.39 -0.26 -10.06
N ALA A 376 17.89 -1.42 -9.68
CA ALA A 376 17.90 -2.59 -10.54
C ALA A 376 17.75 -3.85 -9.69
N ASP A 377 16.98 -4.80 -10.18
CA ASP A 377 16.81 -6.10 -9.54
C ASP A 377 16.56 -7.22 -10.55
N VAL A 378 16.82 -8.43 -10.10
CA VAL A 378 16.41 -9.67 -10.74
C VAL A 378 15.34 -10.30 -9.88
N ARG A 379 14.23 -10.69 -10.50
CA ARG A 379 13.14 -11.41 -9.86
C ARG A 379 13.04 -12.82 -10.45
N LEU A 380 13.17 -13.81 -9.59
CA LEU A 380 12.91 -15.22 -9.90
C LEU A 380 11.51 -15.55 -9.36
N MET A 381 10.64 -16.06 -10.22
CA MET A 381 9.26 -16.42 -9.90
C MET A 381 9.07 -17.91 -10.05
N HIS A 382 8.36 -18.50 -9.09
CA HIS A 382 7.84 -19.84 -9.15
C HIS A 382 6.33 -19.82 -8.85
N THR A 383 5.54 -20.46 -9.72
CA THR A 383 4.08 -20.59 -9.54
C THR A 383 3.69 -22.06 -9.43
N GLY A 384 2.49 -22.35 -8.92
CA GLY A 384 1.89 -23.66 -9.06
C GLY A 384 1.48 -23.97 -10.51
N ASP A 385 0.98 -25.16 -10.74
CA ASP A 385 0.56 -25.65 -12.05
C ASP A 385 -0.71 -24.93 -12.52
N GLU A 386 -0.77 -24.63 -13.82
CA GLU A 386 -1.97 -24.11 -14.47
C GLU A 386 -3.09 -25.16 -14.45
N ASN A 387 -4.32 -24.74 -14.18
CA ASN A 387 -5.48 -25.60 -14.29
C ASN A 387 -6.01 -25.59 -15.74
N PRO A 388 -5.98 -26.72 -16.46
CA PRO A 388 -6.42 -26.79 -17.85
C PRO A 388 -7.90 -26.39 -18.05
N ASP A 389 -8.74 -26.60 -17.06
CA ASP A 389 -10.18 -26.26 -17.13
C ASP A 389 -10.46 -24.76 -17.15
N LEU A 390 -9.46 -23.93 -16.77
CA LEU A 390 -9.52 -22.47 -16.81
C LEU A 390 -8.97 -21.87 -18.11
N VAL A 391 -8.34 -22.70 -18.95
CA VAL A 391 -7.78 -22.24 -20.25
C VAL A 391 -8.86 -22.33 -21.32
N ILE A 392 -9.54 -21.23 -21.58
CA ILE A 392 -10.59 -21.15 -22.60
C ILE A 392 -9.97 -20.76 -23.94
N ASN A 393 -10.16 -21.62 -24.99
CA ASN A 393 -9.71 -21.37 -26.38
C ASN A 393 -8.23 -20.94 -26.45
N PRO A 394 -7.28 -21.80 -26.08
CA PRO A 394 -5.87 -21.45 -26.13
C PRO A 394 -5.47 -21.06 -27.55
N SER A 395 -4.77 -19.92 -27.70
CA SER A 395 -4.21 -19.50 -28.99
C SER A 395 -3.28 -20.62 -29.51
N PRO A 396 -3.31 -20.96 -30.82
CA PRO A 396 -2.39 -21.92 -31.39
C PRO A 396 -0.91 -21.48 -31.29
N ASN A 397 -0.67 -20.19 -31.10
CA ASN A 397 0.66 -19.60 -30.92
C ASN A 397 0.94 -19.26 -29.45
N ARG A 398 0.16 -19.77 -28.49
CA ARG A 398 0.36 -19.53 -27.08
C ARG A 398 1.74 -20.02 -26.65
N ILE A 399 2.47 -19.16 -25.93
CA ILE A 399 3.71 -19.59 -25.27
C ILE A 399 3.34 -20.64 -24.21
N PRO A 400 4.00 -21.82 -24.21
CA PRO A 400 3.73 -22.84 -23.21
C PRO A 400 3.88 -22.29 -21.79
N TYR A 401 2.92 -22.59 -20.93
CA TYR A 401 3.00 -22.21 -19.52
C TYR A 401 4.23 -22.84 -18.86
N LYS A 402 4.92 -22.06 -18.05
CA LYS A 402 6.07 -22.51 -17.26
C LYS A 402 5.90 -22.05 -15.83
N THR A 403 6.07 -22.99 -14.90
CA THR A 403 6.02 -22.72 -13.47
C THR A 403 7.16 -21.82 -12.97
N ASN A 404 8.24 -21.70 -13.70
CA ASN A 404 9.38 -20.84 -13.36
C ASN A 404 9.55 -19.74 -14.40
N ASN A 405 9.74 -18.52 -13.95
CA ASN A 405 10.04 -17.38 -14.79
C ASN A 405 11.09 -16.48 -14.14
N SER A 406 11.74 -15.65 -14.93
CA SER A 406 12.70 -14.67 -14.45
C SER A 406 12.51 -13.33 -15.14
N PHE A 407 12.79 -12.26 -14.38
CA PHE A 407 12.66 -10.89 -14.84
C PHE A 407 13.91 -10.09 -14.49
N LEU A 408 14.28 -9.16 -15.36
CA LEU A 408 15.25 -8.10 -15.07
C LEU A 408 14.48 -6.78 -15.05
N ASN A 409 14.59 -6.05 -13.96
CA ASN A 409 13.96 -4.75 -13.77
C ASN A 409 15.03 -3.67 -13.60
N ILE A 410 14.85 -2.52 -14.25
CA ILE A 410 15.67 -1.32 -14.06
C ILE A 410 14.73 -0.14 -13.96
N GLY A 411 14.89 0.71 -12.95
CA GLY A 411 13.96 1.81 -12.70
C GLY A 411 14.63 3.04 -12.12
N ILE A 412 13.93 4.14 -12.26
CA ILE A 412 14.25 5.42 -11.62
C ILE A 412 13.02 5.92 -10.87
N GLY A 413 13.26 6.61 -9.78
CA GLY A 413 12.21 7.28 -9.02
C GLY A 413 12.72 8.56 -8.40
N TYR A 414 11.80 9.50 -8.17
CA TYR A 414 12.12 10.78 -7.55
C TYR A 414 10.95 11.29 -6.69
N SER A 415 11.25 12.18 -5.75
CA SER A 415 10.25 12.96 -5.00
C SER A 415 10.76 14.38 -4.79
N PHE A 416 9.87 15.37 -4.65
CA PHE A 416 10.22 16.78 -4.47
C PHE A 416 9.22 17.52 -3.58
#